data_b2d39e31e6bd2ef10919153b1b9e941c
#
_entry.id   b2d39e31e6bd2ef10919153b1b9e941c
#
_cell.length_a   1.000
_cell.length_b   1.000
_cell.length_c   1.000
_cell.angle_alpha   90.00
_cell.angle_beta   90.00
_cell.angle_gamma   90.00
#
_symmetry.space_group_name_H-M   'P 1'
#
loop_
_entity.id
_entity.type
_entity.pdbx_description
1 polymer ?
#
loop_
_entity_poly.entity_id
_entity_poly.type
_entity_poly.pdbx_seq_one_letter_code
_entity_poly.pdbx_strand_id
1 'polypeptide(L)'
;MIRSTAFNAYFYVLTVLAALLGIALVPIPGPTLLRGLLHRYARAVAWGMRWIGGMKVEVRGREYLPSCGPALLAAKHHAEVDGILLAAEIPGIAFVAMQELFRLPVIGAVLYRLQMIRVDACGGGKERENLAQFARRAYDSGRHIAIYPEGHLMSPGERERYRSGIYYLSRDLDLPVTPVANSVGLLWNRRDWRKGAGRAAIEFLPPIETGLDKQAFMRRLEDTVETASDNLIAEFSGKPYTPSRLVLRSQGETGVTRPASASLA
;
A
#
# COMPACT_ATOMS: atom_id res chain seq x y z
N MET A 1 -24.91 -1.51 10.10
CA MET A 1 -24.94 -0.14 9.56
C MET A 1 -24.35 0.88 10.54
N ILE A 2 -24.83 1.00 11.79
CA ILE A 2 -24.39 2.01 12.76
C ILE A 2 -22.85 2.05 12.95
N ARG A 3 -22.20 0.89 13.14
CA ARG A 3 -20.73 0.80 13.33
C ARG A 3 -19.94 1.33 12.12
N SER A 4 -20.40 1.01 10.91
CA SER A 4 -19.74 1.48 9.68
C SER A 4 -19.87 3.00 9.54
N THR A 5 -21.05 3.57 9.82
CA THR A 5 -21.27 5.01 9.79
C THR A 5 -20.43 5.73 10.84
N ALA A 6 -20.43 5.23 12.09
CA ALA A 6 -19.63 5.79 13.17
C ALA A 6 -18.12 5.74 12.85
N PHE A 7 -17.65 4.62 12.29
CA PHE A 7 -16.26 4.50 11.87
C PHE A 7 -15.93 5.46 10.72
N ASN A 8 -16.78 5.59 9.71
CA ASN A 8 -16.54 6.52 8.61
C ASN A 8 -16.48 7.97 9.11
N ALA A 9 -17.38 8.38 9.99
CA ALA A 9 -17.33 9.71 10.61
C ALA A 9 -16.02 9.93 11.37
N TYR A 10 -15.62 8.97 12.21
CA TYR A 10 -14.31 8.98 12.90
C TYR A 10 -13.15 9.08 11.91
N PHE A 11 -13.13 8.23 10.89
CA PHE A 11 -12.05 8.16 9.90
C PHE A 11 -11.89 9.48 9.14
N TYR A 12 -12.99 10.06 8.65
CA TYR A 12 -12.93 11.32 7.91
C TYR A 12 -12.53 12.50 8.80
N VAL A 13 -13.09 12.61 10.01
CA VAL A 13 -12.68 13.66 10.97
C VAL A 13 -11.20 13.54 11.32
N LEU A 14 -10.74 12.34 11.65
CA LEU A 14 -9.33 12.10 11.95
C LEU A 14 -8.42 12.43 10.75
N THR A 15 -8.84 12.06 9.53
CA THR A 15 -8.09 12.34 8.31
C THR A 15 -7.99 13.83 8.02
N VAL A 16 -9.09 14.57 8.18
CA VAL A 16 -9.09 16.03 8.02
C VAL A 16 -8.16 16.70 9.04
N LEU A 17 -8.25 16.30 10.31
CA LEU A 17 -7.38 16.84 11.36
C LEU A 17 -5.90 16.52 11.09
N ALA A 18 -5.60 15.28 10.70
CA ALA A 18 -4.24 14.89 10.34
C ALA A 18 -3.73 15.64 9.10
N ALA A 19 -4.59 15.89 8.10
CA ALA A 19 -4.24 16.67 6.91
C ALA A 19 -3.95 18.12 7.27
N LEU A 20 -4.78 18.78 8.09
CA LEU A 20 -4.56 20.16 8.54
C LEU A 20 -3.26 20.30 9.33
N LEU A 21 -3.00 19.36 10.27
CA LEU A 21 -1.74 19.31 10.99
C LEU A 21 -0.57 19.03 10.05
N GLY A 22 -0.75 18.13 9.10
CA GLY A 22 0.26 17.82 8.10
C GLY A 22 0.66 19.05 7.28
N ILE A 23 -0.33 19.83 6.82
CA ILE A 23 -0.09 21.08 6.10
C ILE A 23 0.69 22.07 6.98
N ALA A 24 0.29 22.23 8.23
CA ALA A 24 0.95 23.12 9.18
C ALA A 24 2.41 22.71 9.45
N LEU A 25 2.74 21.44 9.32
CA LEU A 25 4.09 20.90 9.48
C LEU A 25 4.96 20.98 8.20
N VAL A 26 4.37 21.21 7.02
CA VAL A 26 5.13 21.27 5.76
C VAL A 26 6.25 22.33 5.79
N PRO A 27 6.06 23.55 6.33
CA PRO A 27 7.13 24.55 6.38
C PRO A 27 8.27 24.20 7.35
N ILE A 28 8.02 23.32 8.34
CA ILE A 28 9.02 22.99 9.36
C ILE A 28 10.15 22.14 8.73
N PRO A 29 11.43 22.51 8.94
CA PRO A 29 12.56 21.77 8.41
C PRO A 29 12.61 20.30 8.90
N GLY A 30 12.95 19.37 7.99
CA GLY A 30 13.06 17.94 8.27
C GLY A 30 11.72 17.19 8.21
N PRO A 31 11.75 15.89 7.90
CA PRO A 31 10.54 15.07 7.75
C PRO A 31 10.07 14.41 9.05
N THR A 32 10.83 14.51 10.14
CA THR A 32 10.65 13.70 11.37
C THR A 32 9.29 13.91 12.02
N LEU A 33 8.87 15.16 12.19
CA LEU A 33 7.56 15.48 12.80
C LEU A 33 6.42 14.95 11.94
N LEU A 34 6.51 15.14 10.63
CA LEU A 34 5.48 14.69 9.70
C LEU A 34 5.41 13.16 9.61
N ARG A 35 6.56 12.47 9.65
CA ARG A 35 6.61 10.99 9.76
C ARG A 35 6.00 10.50 11.06
N GLY A 36 6.29 11.18 12.18
CA GLY A 36 5.68 10.90 13.48
C GLY A 36 4.17 11.11 13.46
N LEU A 37 3.68 12.18 12.81
CA LEU A 37 2.25 12.42 12.62
C LEU A 37 1.62 11.31 11.80
N LEU A 38 2.21 10.93 10.66
CA LEU A 38 1.71 9.85 9.80
C LEU A 38 1.58 8.54 10.58
N HIS A 39 2.61 8.17 11.34
CA HIS A 39 2.57 6.93 12.13
C HIS A 39 1.49 6.97 13.21
N ARG A 40 1.33 8.09 13.94
CA ARG A 40 0.27 8.25 14.96
C ARG A 40 -1.12 8.22 14.33
N TYR A 41 -1.31 8.92 13.21
CA TYR A 41 -2.53 8.88 12.41
C TYR A 41 -2.86 7.43 12.00
N ALA A 42 -1.90 6.72 11.44
CA ALA A 42 -2.07 5.35 10.99
C ALA A 42 -2.48 4.41 12.15
N ARG A 43 -1.84 4.53 13.30
CA ARG A 43 -2.22 3.77 14.51
C ARG A 43 -3.61 4.14 15.03
N ALA A 44 -3.99 5.41 14.99
CA ALA A 44 -5.34 5.85 15.36
C ALA A 44 -6.39 5.27 14.41
N VAL A 45 -6.12 5.25 13.09
CA VAL A 45 -7.00 4.58 12.11
C VAL A 45 -7.13 3.09 12.43
N ALA A 46 -6.03 2.37 12.64
CA ALA A 46 -6.05 0.94 12.99
C ALA A 46 -6.83 0.68 14.29
N TRP A 47 -6.67 1.55 15.29
CA TRP A 47 -7.45 1.51 16.54
C TRP A 47 -8.95 1.68 16.27
N GLY A 48 -9.33 2.69 15.49
CA GLY A 48 -10.72 2.95 15.11
C GLY A 48 -11.33 1.82 14.30
N MET A 49 -10.57 1.23 13.37
CA MET A 49 -10.99 0.02 12.64
C MET A 49 -11.36 -1.09 13.62
N ARG A 50 -10.49 -1.37 14.58
CA ARG A 50 -10.69 -2.46 15.56
C ARG A 50 -11.87 -2.21 16.47
N TRP A 51 -11.94 -1.05 17.10
CA TRP A 51 -12.85 -0.79 18.22
C TRP A 51 -14.20 -0.17 17.80
N ILE A 52 -14.19 0.74 16.85
CA ILE A 52 -15.40 1.38 16.32
C ILE A 52 -15.98 0.55 15.19
N GLY A 53 -15.19 0.26 14.16
CA GLY A 53 -15.61 -0.47 12.97
C GLY A 53 -15.85 -1.96 13.20
N GLY A 54 -15.19 -2.55 14.20
CA GLY A 54 -15.20 -4.00 14.42
C GLY A 54 -14.39 -4.79 13.38
N MET A 55 -13.45 -4.11 12.70
CA MET A 55 -12.54 -4.66 11.70
C MET A 55 -11.23 -5.07 12.39
N LYS A 56 -11.03 -6.36 12.62
CA LYS A 56 -9.84 -6.88 13.28
C LYS A 56 -8.84 -7.32 12.23
N VAL A 57 -7.78 -6.53 12.03
CA VAL A 57 -6.68 -6.89 11.13
C VAL A 57 -5.56 -7.51 11.95
N GLU A 58 -5.17 -8.72 11.59
CA GLU A 58 -4.02 -9.43 12.13
C GLU A 58 -2.78 -9.07 11.32
N VAL A 59 -1.63 -8.96 11.98
CA VAL A 59 -0.35 -8.78 11.31
C VAL A 59 0.51 -9.99 11.65
N ARG A 60 0.85 -10.78 10.62
CA ARG A 60 1.58 -12.04 10.71
C ARG A 60 2.95 -11.93 10.05
N GLY A 61 3.86 -12.83 10.37
CA GLY A 61 5.16 -12.96 9.69
C GLY A 61 6.15 -11.82 9.95
N ARG A 62 6.02 -11.09 11.08
CA ARG A 62 6.94 -9.99 11.42
C ARG A 62 8.40 -10.43 11.52
N GLU A 63 8.64 -11.70 11.79
CA GLU A 63 9.95 -12.33 11.81
C GLU A 63 10.66 -12.32 10.46
N TYR A 64 9.92 -12.13 9.36
CA TYR A 64 10.48 -11.97 8.00
C TYR A 64 10.89 -10.53 7.67
N LEU A 65 10.63 -9.58 8.56
CA LEU A 65 11.24 -8.26 8.45
C LEU A 65 12.67 -8.34 9.01
N PRO A 66 13.66 -7.70 8.35
CA PRO A 66 15.03 -7.73 8.84
C PRO A 66 15.13 -7.08 10.22
N SER A 67 15.88 -7.71 11.13
CA SER A 67 16.17 -7.16 12.46
C SER A 67 17.07 -5.92 12.39
N CYS A 68 17.83 -5.76 11.31
CA CYS A 68 18.71 -4.63 11.05
C CYS A 68 18.56 -4.16 9.61
N GLY A 69 18.55 -2.84 9.40
CA GLY A 69 18.46 -2.25 8.07
C GLY A 69 17.06 -2.21 7.46
N PRO A 70 16.91 -1.58 6.30
CA PRO A 70 15.65 -1.45 5.60
C PRO A 70 15.27 -2.73 4.83
N ALA A 71 13.96 -3.01 4.77
CA ALA A 71 13.37 -4.02 3.89
C ALA A 71 12.81 -3.38 2.62
N LEU A 72 12.82 -4.14 1.53
CA LEU A 72 12.06 -3.84 0.33
C LEU A 72 10.82 -4.74 0.30
N LEU A 73 9.63 -4.13 0.41
CA LEU A 73 8.36 -4.82 0.54
C LEU A 73 7.58 -4.77 -0.78
N ALA A 74 7.06 -5.91 -1.23
CA ALA A 74 6.15 -6.00 -2.36
C ALA A 74 4.78 -6.47 -1.88
N ALA A 75 3.80 -5.55 -1.81
CA ALA A 75 2.54 -5.80 -1.15
C ALA A 75 1.36 -5.92 -2.13
N LYS A 76 0.44 -6.83 -1.85
CA LYS A 76 -0.88 -6.87 -2.49
C LYS A 76 -1.68 -5.62 -2.13
N HIS A 77 -2.41 -5.05 -3.10
CA HIS A 77 -3.16 -3.81 -2.92
C HIS A 77 -4.66 -3.99 -3.11
N HIS A 78 -5.39 -4.14 -2.00
CA HIS A 78 -6.84 -4.35 -2.02
C HIS A 78 -7.64 -3.09 -1.66
N ALA A 79 -7.10 -2.23 -0.79
CA ALA A 79 -7.83 -1.10 -0.22
C ALA A 79 -6.93 0.12 0.01
N GLU A 80 -7.51 1.31 -0.01
CA GLU A 80 -6.79 2.56 0.28
C GLU A 80 -6.14 2.54 1.68
N VAL A 81 -6.69 1.76 2.60
CA VAL A 81 -6.19 1.63 3.97
C VAL A 81 -4.94 0.76 4.10
N ASP A 82 -4.57 -0.01 3.07
CA ASP A 82 -3.42 -0.93 3.14
C ASP A 82 -2.11 -0.19 3.48
N GLY A 83 -1.87 0.94 2.81
CA GLY A 83 -0.71 1.79 3.10
C GLY A 83 -0.75 2.39 4.51
N ILE A 84 -1.95 2.74 4.98
CA ILE A 84 -2.14 3.24 6.36
C ILE A 84 -1.79 2.15 7.36
N LEU A 85 -2.24 0.91 7.15
CA LEU A 85 -1.95 -0.20 8.04
C LEU A 85 -0.46 -0.57 8.05
N LEU A 86 0.20 -0.57 6.88
CA LEU A 86 1.66 -0.74 6.82
C LEU A 86 2.40 0.41 7.52
N ALA A 87 1.93 1.66 7.41
CA ALA A 87 2.51 2.80 8.13
C ALA A 87 2.25 2.76 9.64
N ALA A 88 1.18 2.10 10.09
CA ALA A 88 0.92 1.84 11.51
C ALA A 88 1.87 0.78 12.09
N GLU A 89 2.25 -0.19 11.27
CA GLU A 89 3.13 -1.29 11.65
C GLU A 89 4.61 -0.91 11.56
N ILE A 90 5.00 -0.16 10.51
CA ILE A 90 6.40 0.18 10.21
C ILE A 90 6.58 1.71 10.27
N PRO A 91 7.14 2.24 11.37
CA PRO A 91 7.39 3.68 11.49
C PRO A 91 8.33 4.18 10.38
N GLY A 92 7.97 5.29 9.76
CA GLY A 92 8.85 5.95 8.76
C GLY A 92 8.96 5.25 7.41
N ILE A 93 8.14 4.24 7.13
CA ILE A 93 8.11 3.54 5.83
C ILE A 93 8.00 4.52 4.65
N ALA A 94 8.69 4.25 3.56
CA ALA A 94 8.63 4.99 2.31
C ALA A 94 7.78 4.22 1.28
N PHE A 95 6.71 4.83 0.81
CA PHE A 95 5.88 4.23 -0.24
C PHE A 95 6.31 4.70 -1.61
N VAL A 96 6.32 3.77 -2.57
CA VAL A 96 6.37 4.11 -3.99
C VAL A 96 4.95 4.52 -4.41
N ALA A 97 4.81 5.76 -4.83
CA ALA A 97 3.52 6.36 -5.17
C ALA A 97 3.56 7.00 -6.56
N MET A 98 2.42 6.94 -7.27
CA MET A 98 2.29 7.48 -8.62
C MET A 98 2.48 8.99 -8.64
N GLN A 99 3.12 9.49 -9.70
CA GLN A 99 3.45 10.91 -9.89
C GLN A 99 2.22 11.83 -9.82
N GLU A 100 1.06 11.33 -10.24
CA GLU A 100 -0.20 12.08 -10.21
C GLU A 100 -0.57 12.55 -8.81
N LEU A 101 -0.28 11.75 -7.77
CA LEU A 101 -0.53 12.12 -6.37
C LEU A 101 0.33 13.30 -5.93
N PHE A 102 1.55 13.40 -6.45
CA PHE A 102 2.46 14.51 -6.16
C PHE A 102 2.06 15.84 -6.83
N ARG A 103 1.19 15.79 -7.86
CA ARG A 103 0.64 16.98 -8.52
C ARG A 103 -0.54 17.59 -7.76
N LEU A 104 -1.15 16.86 -6.82
CA LEU A 104 -2.24 17.36 -5.99
C LEU A 104 -1.69 18.37 -4.98
N PRO A 105 -2.26 19.60 -4.88
CA PRO A 105 -1.64 20.72 -4.14
C PRO A 105 -1.26 20.38 -2.70
N VAL A 106 -2.17 19.82 -1.92
CA VAL A 106 -1.95 19.51 -0.51
C VAL A 106 -1.24 18.18 -0.34
N ILE A 107 -1.75 17.15 -0.99
CA ILE A 107 -1.23 15.78 -0.89
C ILE A 107 0.20 15.73 -1.41
N GLY A 108 0.47 16.38 -2.55
CA GLY A 108 1.81 16.42 -3.14
C GLY A 108 2.83 17.06 -2.21
N ALA A 109 2.51 18.21 -1.60
CA ALA A 109 3.40 18.89 -0.64
C ALA A 109 3.75 17.96 0.55
N VAL A 110 2.76 17.25 1.10
CA VAL A 110 2.95 16.30 2.19
C VAL A 110 3.80 15.11 1.73
N LEU A 111 3.53 14.53 0.56
CA LEU A 111 4.30 13.39 0.02
C LEU A 111 5.76 13.78 -0.25
N TYR A 112 6.02 14.97 -0.83
CA TYR A 112 7.38 15.49 -1.00
C TYR A 112 8.08 15.65 0.34
N ARG A 113 7.39 16.22 1.33
CA ARG A 113 7.96 16.45 2.66
C ARG A 113 8.24 15.16 3.41
N LEU A 114 7.36 14.16 3.28
CA LEU A 114 7.57 12.81 3.79
C LEU A 114 8.69 12.06 3.05
N GLN A 115 9.18 12.61 1.93
CA GLN A 115 10.15 11.96 1.04
C GLN A 115 9.64 10.59 0.59
N MET A 116 8.40 10.53 0.12
CA MET A 116 7.86 9.35 -0.55
C MET A 116 8.50 9.19 -1.92
N ILE A 117 8.57 7.97 -2.41
CA ILE A 117 9.24 7.62 -3.66
C ILE A 117 8.25 7.82 -4.81
N ARG A 118 8.58 8.76 -5.70
CA ARG A 118 7.74 9.06 -6.86
C ARG A 118 8.06 8.12 -8.00
N VAL A 119 7.02 7.65 -8.71
CA VAL A 119 7.14 6.87 -9.94
C VAL A 119 6.14 7.34 -10.99
N ASP A 120 6.60 7.47 -12.23
CA ASP A 120 5.75 7.62 -13.40
C ASP A 120 5.60 6.26 -14.09
N ALA A 121 4.39 5.73 -14.12
CA ALA A 121 4.12 4.42 -14.70
C ALA A 121 4.42 4.33 -16.22
N CYS A 122 4.48 5.47 -16.91
CA CYS A 122 4.69 5.58 -18.35
C CYS A 122 6.10 6.07 -18.74
N GLY A 123 6.97 6.36 -17.78
CA GLY A 123 8.21 7.12 -17.98
C GLY A 123 9.42 6.38 -18.58
N GLY A 124 9.33 5.10 -18.89
CA GLY A 124 10.41 4.35 -19.54
C GLY A 124 11.73 4.24 -18.75
N GLY A 125 12.87 4.22 -19.45
CA GLY A 125 14.20 3.99 -18.84
C GLY A 125 14.64 5.07 -17.86
N LYS A 126 14.42 6.35 -18.19
CA LYS A 126 14.77 7.49 -17.33
C LYS A 126 14.02 7.47 -16.00
N GLU A 127 12.75 7.04 -16.03
CA GLU A 127 11.95 6.95 -14.81
C GLU A 127 12.42 5.81 -13.91
N ARG A 128 12.95 4.73 -14.48
CA ARG A 128 13.59 3.68 -13.70
C ARG A 128 14.82 4.19 -12.95
N GLU A 129 15.63 5.04 -13.56
CA GLU A 129 16.79 5.67 -12.91
C GLU A 129 16.33 6.59 -11.76
N ASN A 130 15.30 7.41 -11.99
CA ASN A 130 14.70 8.24 -10.95
C ASN A 130 14.17 7.41 -9.79
N LEU A 131 13.43 6.33 -10.07
CA LEU A 131 12.92 5.41 -9.06
C LEU A 131 14.06 4.82 -8.21
N ALA A 132 15.14 4.34 -8.86
CA ALA A 132 16.31 3.81 -8.17
C ALA A 132 16.98 4.86 -7.28
N GLN A 133 17.12 6.11 -7.77
CA GLN A 133 17.73 7.20 -7.00
C GLN A 133 16.90 7.56 -5.75
N PHE A 134 15.58 7.68 -5.88
CA PHE A 134 14.70 7.98 -4.74
C PHE A 134 14.68 6.83 -3.74
N ALA A 135 14.65 5.58 -4.22
CA ALA A 135 14.70 4.40 -3.38
C ALA A 135 16.04 4.30 -2.63
N ARG A 136 17.16 4.59 -3.29
CA ARG A 136 18.49 4.63 -2.65
C ARG A 136 18.52 5.65 -1.52
N ARG A 137 17.99 6.86 -1.70
CA ARG A 137 17.90 7.86 -0.63
C ARG A 137 17.06 7.38 0.57
N ALA A 138 15.97 6.67 0.31
CA ALA A 138 15.16 6.09 1.37
C ALA A 138 15.93 4.99 2.11
N TYR A 139 16.60 4.10 1.37
CA TYR A 139 17.47 3.05 1.90
C TYR A 139 18.59 3.63 2.78
N ASP A 140 19.36 4.60 2.28
CA ASP A 140 20.47 5.23 2.98
C ASP A 140 20.03 5.96 4.26
N SER A 141 18.76 6.37 4.33
CA SER A 141 18.15 6.92 5.54
C SER A 141 17.53 5.87 6.47
N GLY A 142 17.81 4.58 6.25
CA GLY A 142 17.38 3.46 7.08
C GLY A 142 15.88 3.15 7.00
N ARG A 143 15.20 3.55 5.91
CA ARG A 143 13.74 3.41 5.78
C ARG A 143 13.37 2.16 5.00
N HIS A 144 12.42 1.39 5.52
CA HIS A 144 11.75 0.36 4.74
C HIS A 144 11.05 0.98 3.53
N ILE A 145 11.04 0.27 2.41
CA ILE A 145 10.43 0.72 1.15
C ILE A 145 9.29 -0.23 0.81
N ALA A 146 8.10 0.29 0.55
CA ALA A 146 6.97 -0.50 0.11
C ALA A 146 6.51 -0.09 -1.29
N ILE A 147 6.29 -1.08 -2.13
CA ILE A 147 5.72 -0.93 -3.45
C ILE A 147 4.52 -1.87 -3.60
N TYR A 148 3.51 -1.41 -4.31
CA TYR A 148 2.37 -2.19 -4.75
C TYR A 148 2.58 -2.54 -6.23
N PRO A 149 3.10 -3.73 -6.56
CA PRO A 149 3.58 -4.02 -7.91
C PRO A 149 2.46 -4.10 -8.96
N GLU A 150 1.21 -4.28 -8.56
CA GLU A 150 0.04 -4.19 -9.45
C GLU A 150 -0.17 -2.76 -9.95
N GLY A 151 0.23 -1.74 -9.17
CA GLY A 151 0.05 -0.32 -9.47
C GLY A 151 -1.38 0.18 -9.33
N HIS A 152 -2.34 -0.69 -9.01
CA HIS A 152 -3.75 -0.36 -8.82
C HIS A 152 -4.35 -1.14 -7.66
N LEU A 153 -5.48 -0.64 -7.14
CA LEU A 153 -6.30 -1.36 -6.17
C LEU A 153 -7.07 -2.49 -6.85
N MET A 154 -6.94 -3.71 -6.33
CA MET A 154 -7.63 -4.90 -6.82
C MET A 154 -8.70 -5.35 -5.84
N SER A 155 -9.83 -5.84 -6.35
CA SER A 155 -10.84 -6.48 -5.47
C SER A 155 -10.30 -7.83 -4.98
N PRO A 156 -10.72 -8.30 -3.78
CA PRO A 156 -10.39 -9.66 -3.36
C PRO A 156 -10.80 -10.70 -4.41
N GLY A 157 -9.87 -11.59 -4.77
CA GLY A 157 -10.05 -12.58 -5.85
C GLY A 157 -9.79 -12.03 -7.26
N GLU A 158 -9.25 -10.81 -7.37
CA GLU A 158 -8.76 -10.24 -8.62
C GLU A 158 -7.27 -9.93 -8.51
N ARG A 159 -6.54 -10.05 -9.62
CA ARG A 159 -5.13 -9.65 -9.74
C ARG A 159 -4.85 -8.97 -11.06
N GLU A 160 -3.83 -8.13 -11.09
CA GLU A 160 -3.25 -7.55 -12.29
C GLU A 160 -1.78 -8.01 -12.41
N ARG A 161 -1.24 -7.99 -13.63
CA ARG A 161 0.16 -8.37 -13.86
C ARG A 161 1.09 -7.44 -13.11
N TYR A 162 2.04 -8.00 -12.37
CA TYR A 162 3.02 -7.23 -11.61
C TYR A 162 3.98 -6.47 -12.50
N ARG A 163 4.20 -5.21 -12.19
CA ARG A 163 5.16 -4.33 -12.86
C ARG A 163 6.58 -4.64 -12.40
N SER A 164 7.49 -4.72 -13.36
CA SER A 164 8.88 -5.12 -13.07
C SER A 164 9.74 -4.08 -12.34
N GLY A 165 9.19 -2.95 -11.93
CA GLY A 165 9.90 -1.94 -11.13
C GLY A 165 10.50 -2.51 -9.85
N ILE A 166 9.79 -3.43 -9.19
CA ILE A 166 10.25 -4.12 -7.97
C ILE A 166 11.51 -4.97 -8.22
N TYR A 167 11.60 -5.67 -9.35
CA TYR A 167 12.78 -6.42 -9.74
C TYR A 167 14.02 -5.52 -9.87
N TYR A 168 13.85 -4.38 -10.56
CA TYR A 168 14.95 -3.44 -10.73
C TYR A 168 15.37 -2.80 -9.41
N LEU A 169 14.43 -2.48 -8.52
CA LEU A 169 14.75 -1.99 -7.18
C LEU A 169 15.53 -3.02 -6.36
N SER A 170 15.10 -4.28 -6.35
CA SER A 170 15.82 -5.36 -5.67
C SER A 170 17.26 -5.50 -6.18
N ARG A 171 17.44 -5.54 -7.50
CA ARG A 171 18.75 -5.64 -8.13
C ARG A 171 19.65 -4.42 -7.86
N ASP A 172 19.10 -3.21 -8.03
CA ASP A 172 19.88 -1.97 -7.98
C ASP A 172 20.24 -1.56 -6.53
N LEU A 173 19.48 -2.04 -5.55
CA LEU A 173 19.75 -1.86 -4.12
C LEU A 173 20.48 -3.07 -3.50
N ASP A 174 20.57 -4.18 -4.22
CA ASP A 174 21.02 -5.48 -3.73
C ASP A 174 20.27 -5.92 -2.45
N LEU A 175 18.94 -5.85 -2.50
CA LEU A 175 18.07 -6.18 -1.38
C LEU A 175 17.13 -7.33 -1.72
N PRO A 176 16.95 -8.31 -0.82
CA PRO A 176 15.87 -9.27 -0.93
C PRO A 176 14.52 -8.56 -0.84
N VAL A 177 13.51 -9.15 -1.47
CA VAL A 177 12.15 -8.63 -1.44
C VAL A 177 11.31 -9.45 -0.49
N THR A 178 10.74 -8.81 0.53
CA THR A 178 9.75 -9.44 1.41
C THR A 178 8.36 -9.28 0.79
N PRO A 179 7.74 -10.37 0.31
CA PRO A 179 6.38 -10.32 -0.20
C PRO A 179 5.40 -10.09 0.93
N VAL A 180 4.30 -9.37 0.66
CA VAL A 180 3.27 -9.08 1.67
C VAL A 180 1.90 -9.42 1.12
N ALA A 181 1.28 -10.45 1.69
CA ALA A 181 -0.08 -10.87 1.38
C ALA A 181 -1.10 -10.02 2.16
N ASN A 182 -2.30 -9.90 1.62
CA ASN A 182 -3.33 -9.02 2.17
C ASN A 182 -4.75 -9.53 1.88
N SER A 183 -5.62 -9.48 2.88
CA SER A 183 -7.06 -9.77 2.74
C SER A 183 -7.96 -8.64 3.25
N VAL A 184 -7.41 -7.46 3.54
CA VAL A 184 -8.15 -6.31 4.12
C VAL A 184 -9.30 -5.84 3.23
N GLY A 185 -9.20 -6.05 1.92
CA GLY A 185 -10.29 -5.77 0.98
C GLY A 185 -11.62 -6.47 1.28
N LEU A 186 -11.60 -7.56 2.07
CA LEU A 186 -12.83 -8.20 2.57
C LEU A 186 -13.62 -7.29 3.51
N LEU A 187 -12.94 -6.45 4.28
CA LEU A 187 -13.53 -5.54 5.26
C LEU A 187 -13.71 -4.13 4.70
N TRP A 188 -12.81 -3.73 3.80
CA TRP A 188 -12.78 -2.40 3.20
C TRP A 188 -13.00 -2.50 1.70
N ASN A 189 -14.26 -2.70 1.30
CA ASN A 189 -14.61 -2.77 -0.11
C ASN A 189 -14.48 -1.38 -0.76
N ARG A 190 -13.74 -1.32 -1.86
CA ARG A 190 -13.54 -0.09 -2.65
C ARG A 190 -14.83 0.47 -3.23
N ARG A 191 -15.76 -0.40 -3.63
CA ARG A 191 -17.02 -0.02 -4.32
C ARG A 191 -18.15 0.34 -3.38
N ASP A 192 -17.99 0.09 -2.08
CA ASP A 192 -19.02 0.35 -1.08
C ASP A 192 -18.45 1.27 0.01
N TRP A 193 -19.18 2.33 0.33
CA TRP A 193 -18.84 3.19 1.46
C TRP A 193 -18.98 2.47 2.80
N ARG A 194 -19.75 1.38 2.83
CA ARG A 194 -19.93 0.54 4.02
C ARG A 194 -18.66 -0.28 4.27
N LYS A 195 -18.19 -0.24 5.50
CA LYS A 195 -17.09 -1.07 5.96
C LYS A 195 -17.64 -2.28 6.71
N GLY A 196 -17.12 -3.46 6.39
CA GLY A 196 -17.56 -4.72 6.97
C GLY A 196 -16.88 -4.96 8.32
N ALA A 197 -17.67 -5.29 9.38
CA ALA A 197 -17.07 -5.87 10.59
C ALA A 197 -16.59 -7.31 10.30
N GLY A 198 -15.47 -7.72 10.90
CA GLY A 198 -14.91 -9.05 10.67
C GLY A 198 -13.42 -9.11 10.95
N ARG A 199 -12.78 -10.14 10.38
CA ARG A 199 -11.34 -10.38 10.49
C ARG A 199 -10.69 -10.36 9.11
N ALA A 200 -9.45 -9.92 9.06
CA ALA A 200 -8.57 -9.96 7.90
C ALA A 200 -7.12 -10.03 8.38
N ALA A 201 -6.17 -10.25 7.47
CA ALA A 201 -4.77 -10.20 7.81
C ALA A 201 -3.94 -9.46 6.75
N ILE A 202 -2.81 -8.92 7.22
CA ILE A 202 -1.63 -8.58 6.43
C ILE A 202 -0.55 -9.56 6.88
N GLU A 203 0.10 -10.24 5.94
CA GLU A 203 1.09 -11.26 6.24
C GLU A 203 2.38 -11.00 5.48
N PHE A 204 3.48 -10.79 6.22
CA PHE A 204 4.82 -10.78 5.66
C PHE A 204 5.24 -12.21 5.40
N LEU A 205 5.86 -12.46 4.25
CA LEU A 205 6.25 -13.80 3.81
C LEU A 205 7.78 -13.92 3.72
N PRO A 206 8.33 -15.14 3.67
CA PRO A 206 9.77 -15.32 3.53
C PRO A 206 10.34 -14.49 2.37
N PRO A 207 11.47 -13.79 2.57
CA PRO A 207 12.09 -12.97 1.55
C PRO A 207 12.47 -13.77 0.29
N ILE A 208 12.34 -13.15 -0.85
CA ILE A 208 12.87 -13.65 -2.12
C ILE A 208 14.26 -13.04 -2.29
N GLU A 209 15.28 -13.90 -2.29
CA GLU A 209 16.67 -13.49 -2.40
C GLU A 209 17.00 -12.88 -3.77
N THR A 210 18.05 -12.07 -3.79
CA THR A 210 18.62 -11.50 -5.03
C THR A 210 19.26 -12.59 -5.91
N GLY A 211 19.61 -12.25 -7.16
CA GLY A 211 20.34 -13.16 -8.07
C GLY A 211 19.48 -13.99 -9.01
N LEU A 212 18.15 -13.99 -8.85
CA LEU A 212 17.26 -14.60 -9.84
C LEU A 212 17.21 -13.75 -11.13
N ASP A 213 17.04 -14.41 -12.28
CA ASP A 213 16.69 -13.68 -13.49
C ASP A 213 15.29 -13.02 -13.36
N LYS A 214 15.08 -12.00 -14.19
CA LYS A 214 13.84 -11.19 -14.11
C LYS A 214 12.57 -12.03 -14.22
N GLN A 215 12.54 -13.03 -15.09
CA GLN A 215 11.33 -13.81 -15.33
C GLN A 215 11.04 -14.75 -14.15
N ALA A 216 12.06 -15.43 -13.65
CA ALA A 216 11.95 -16.29 -12.48
C ALA A 216 11.56 -15.49 -11.22
N PHE A 217 12.21 -14.34 -11.00
CA PHE A 217 11.89 -13.46 -9.88
C PHE A 217 10.44 -12.99 -9.91
N MET A 218 9.99 -12.44 -11.05
CA MET A 218 8.63 -11.91 -11.17
C MET A 218 7.56 -12.98 -11.02
N ARG A 219 7.77 -14.18 -11.59
CA ARG A 219 6.86 -15.32 -11.38
C ARG A 219 6.80 -15.72 -9.92
N ARG A 220 7.96 -15.93 -9.29
CA ARG A 220 8.02 -16.32 -7.88
C ARG A 220 7.33 -15.31 -6.97
N LEU A 221 7.55 -14.01 -7.20
CA LEU A 221 6.92 -12.95 -6.42
C LEU A 221 5.41 -12.96 -6.59
N GLU A 222 4.92 -12.97 -7.82
CA GLU A 222 3.50 -12.98 -8.13
C GLU A 222 2.82 -14.22 -7.54
N ASP A 223 3.36 -15.42 -7.77
CA ASP A 223 2.81 -16.67 -7.25
C ASP A 223 2.79 -16.68 -5.71
N THR A 224 3.85 -16.19 -5.06
CA THR A 224 3.94 -16.14 -3.60
C THR A 224 2.89 -15.21 -3.00
N VAL A 225 2.77 -13.98 -3.50
CA VAL A 225 1.84 -12.97 -2.95
C VAL A 225 0.39 -13.35 -3.24
N GLU A 226 0.10 -13.79 -4.48
CA GLU A 226 -1.27 -14.13 -4.87
C GLU A 226 -1.77 -15.37 -4.13
N THR A 227 -0.97 -16.45 -4.07
CA THR A 227 -1.36 -17.68 -3.36
C THR A 227 -1.61 -17.41 -1.88
N ALA A 228 -0.73 -16.65 -1.22
CA ALA A 228 -0.91 -16.32 0.19
C ALA A 228 -2.13 -15.42 0.41
N SER A 229 -2.35 -14.42 -0.46
CA SER A 229 -3.52 -13.54 -0.36
C SER A 229 -4.83 -14.30 -0.57
N ASP A 230 -4.88 -15.22 -1.53
CA ASP A 230 -6.05 -16.07 -1.78
C ASP A 230 -6.33 -17.03 -0.61
N ASN A 231 -5.27 -17.58 0.02
CA ASN A 231 -5.42 -18.36 1.26
C ASN A 231 -6.00 -17.53 2.41
N LEU A 232 -5.52 -16.31 2.61
CA LEU A 232 -6.09 -15.38 3.60
C LEU A 232 -7.55 -15.02 3.29
N ILE A 233 -7.89 -14.84 2.01
CA ILE A 233 -9.27 -14.58 1.59
C ILE A 233 -10.14 -15.81 1.91
N ALA A 234 -9.70 -17.01 1.62
CA ALA A 234 -10.42 -18.23 1.95
C ALA A 234 -10.61 -18.39 3.46
N GLU A 235 -9.53 -18.21 4.24
CA GLU A 235 -9.55 -18.30 5.71
C GLU A 235 -10.60 -17.35 6.32
N PHE A 236 -10.59 -16.08 5.93
CA PHE A 236 -11.41 -15.05 6.58
C PHE A 236 -12.81 -14.89 5.97
N SER A 237 -13.02 -15.30 4.73
CA SER A 237 -14.37 -15.31 4.12
C SER A 237 -15.16 -16.58 4.42
N GLY A 238 -14.51 -17.64 4.89
CA GLY A 238 -15.11 -18.96 5.05
C GLY A 238 -15.50 -19.64 3.73
N LYS A 239 -15.01 -19.12 2.60
CA LYS A 239 -15.23 -19.70 1.26
C LYS A 239 -14.09 -20.62 0.88
N PRO A 240 -14.30 -21.61 -0.01
CA PRO A 240 -13.21 -22.41 -0.53
C PRO A 240 -12.15 -21.56 -1.20
N TYR A 241 -10.90 -22.03 -1.13
CA TYR A 241 -9.80 -21.44 -1.89
C TYR A 241 -10.17 -21.34 -3.37
N THR A 242 -9.96 -20.16 -3.93
CA THR A 242 -10.16 -19.90 -5.36
C THR A 242 -9.03 -18.98 -5.83
N PRO A 243 -8.25 -19.39 -6.85
CA PRO A 243 -7.19 -18.54 -7.37
C PRO A 243 -7.73 -17.20 -7.90
N SER A 244 -7.01 -16.12 -7.65
CA SER A 244 -7.35 -14.79 -8.14
C SER A 244 -7.41 -14.74 -9.65
N ARG A 245 -8.46 -14.13 -10.17
CA ARG A 245 -8.67 -13.95 -11.61
C ARG A 245 -7.82 -12.81 -12.15
N LEU A 246 -7.04 -13.09 -13.21
CA LEU A 246 -6.28 -12.04 -13.91
C LEU A 246 -7.26 -11.08 -14.60
N VAL A 247 -7.15 -9.79 -14.28
CA VAL A 247 -7.89 -8.71 -14.92
C VAL A 247 -6.94 -7.99 -15.88
N LEU A 248 -7.30 -7.97 -17.16
CA LEU A 248 -6.58 -7.20 -18.18
C LEU A 248 -7.26 -5.83 -18.28
N ARG A 249 -6.58 -4.76 -17.88
CA ARG A 249 -7.04 -3.39 -18.12
C ARG A 249 -6.44 -2.87 -19.42
N SER A 250 -7.25 -2.17 -20.21
CA SER A 250 -6.74 -1.39 -21.34
C SER A 250 -5.84 -0.27 -20.82
N GLN A 251 -4.68 -0.08 -21.43
CA GLN A 251 -3.79 1.04 -21.13
C GLN A 251 -4.51 2.35 -21.44
N GLY A 252 -5.05 3.03 -20.42
CA GLY A 252 -5.81 4.28 -20.60
C GLY A 252 -6.72 4.64 -19.43
N GLU A 253 -7.10 3.68 -18.59
CA GLU A 253 -7.91 3.97 -17.41
C GLU A 253 -7.00 4.36 -16.23
N THR A 254 -6.61 5.64 -16.19
CA THR A 254 -6.10 6.26 -14.95
C THR A 254 -7.24 6.23 -13.93
N GLY A 255 -7.01 5.61 -12.77
CA GLY A 255 -8.01 5.32 -11.74
C GLY A 255 -8.66 6.52 -11.03
N VAL A 256 -8.94 7.60 -11.73
CA VAL A 256 -9.80 8.70 -11.28
C VAL A 256 -11.17 8.48 -11.91
N THR A 257 -12.04 7.79 -11.23
CA THR A 257 -13.47 7.75 -11.60
C THR A 257 -14.03 9.15 -11.48
N ARG A 258 -14.31 9.80 -12.62
CA ARG A 258 -15.22 10.96 -12.66
C ARG A 258 -16.57 10.52 -12.08
N PRO A 259 -17.17 11.32 -11.19
CA PRO A 259 -18.55 11.06 -10.78
C PRO A 259 -19.43 11.13 -12.03
N ALA A 260 -20.28 10.14 -12.20
CA ALA A 260 -21.27 10.13 -13.26
C ALA A 260 -22.12 11.40 -13.13
N SER A 261 -22.03 12.27 -14.13
CA SER A 261 -22.94 13.41 -14.28
C SER A 261 -24.35 12.85 -14.34
N ALA A 262 -25.18 13.20 -13.35
CA ALA A 262 -26.61 12.99 -13.40
C ALA A 262 -27.13 13.74 -14.63
N SER A 263 -27.60 13.00 -15.62
CA SER A 263 -28.41 13.51 -16.73
C SER A 263 -29.76 13.90 -16.14
N LEU A 264 -29.97 15.20 -15.95
CA LEU A 264 -31.30 15.77 -15.82
C LEU A 264 -31.88 15.88 -17.25
N ALA A 265 -32.89 15.12 -17.52
CA ALA A 265 -33.93 15.35 -18.51
C ALA A 265 -35.28 15.14 -17.86
#